data_a9b590cd482026207f009ea3e2d44926
#
_entry.id   a9b590cd482026207f009ea3e2d44926
#
_cell.length_a   1.000
_cell.length_b   1.000
_cell.length_c   1.000
_cell.angle_alpha   90.00
_cell.angle_beta   90.00
_cell.angle_gamma   90.00
#
_symmetry.space_group_name_H-M   'P 1'
#
loop_
_entity.id
_entity.type
_entity.pdbx_description
1 polymer ?
#
loop_
_entity_poly.entity_id
_entity_poly.type
_entity_poly.pdbx_seq_one_letter_code
_entity_poly.pdbx_strand_id
1 'polypeptide(L)'
;AQWCAQQKQFIQVLHPALPTSPGHAHWQALCCTAEQPQGAAAGIVSVIFDDRYTQAQIDTFCESLRLFKLGYSWAGPVSLVMAYDLNQSRNGWPEHLQRGKLVRLCTGLENADDLIADLQQALAALPA
;
A
#
# COMPACT_ATOMS: atom_id res chain seq x y z
N ALA A 1 0.96 -1.32 -6.88
CA ALA A 1 2.07 -1.91 -6.10
C ALA A 1 3.44 -1.58 -6.71
N GLN A 2 3.68 -1.87 -7.98
CA GLN A 2 4.99 -1.62 -8.65
C GLN A 2 5.41 -0.15 -8.58
N TRP A 3 4.49 0.77 -8.85
CA TRP A 3 4.76 2.20 -8.71
C TRP A 3 5.10 2.57 -7.26
N CYS A 4 4.35 2.06 -6.29
CA CYS A 4 4.63 2.30 -4.87
C CYS A 4 6.05 1.83 -4.48
N ALA A 5 6.49 0.69 -5.01
CA ALA A 5 7.82 0.15 -4.72
C ALA A 5 8.99 1.02 -5.24
N GLN A 6 8.71 2.02 -6.07
CA GLN A 6 9.70 2.96 -6.59
C GLN A 6 9.74 4.28 -5.79
N GLN A 7 8.84 4.47 -4.83
CA GLN A 7 8.75 5.71 -4.07
C GLN A 7 9.67 5.69 -2.85
N LYS A 8 10.53 6.68 -2.72
CA LYS A 8 11.52 6.80 -1.62
C LYS A 8 10.89 7.02 -0.24
N GLN A 9 9.62 7.44 -0.20
CA GLN A 9 8.88 7.63 1.04
C GLN A 9 8.45 6.31 1.68
N PHE A 10 8.37 5.24 0.89
CA PHE A 10 7.94 3.93 1.34
C PHE A 10 9.16 3.03 1.55
N ILE A 11 9.42 2.65 2.79
CA ILE A 11 10.54 1.74 3.14
C ILE A 11 10.18 0.27 2.87
N GLN A 12 8.90 -0.05 2.78
CA GLN A 12 8.42 -1.38 2.39
C GLN A 12 7.07 -1.28 1.70
N VAL A 13 6.87 -2.12 0.68
CA VAL A 13 5.57 -2.27 0.00
C VAL A 13 5.18 -3.74 0.07
N LEU A 14 4.01 -4.01 0.61
CA LEU A 14 3.46 -5.35 0.81
C LEU A 14 2.38 -5.62 -0.22
N HIS A 15 2.69 -6.45 -1.18
CA HIS A 15 1.77 -6.98 -2.16
C HIS A 15 2.30 -8.31 -2.67
N PRO A 16 1.53 -9.40 -2.68
CA PRO A 16 2.05 -10.75 -2.92
C PRO A 16 2.72 -10.92 -4.29
N ALA A 17 2.31 -10.15 -5.30
CA ALA A 17 2.91 -10.18 -6.63
C ALA A 17 4.28 -9.47 -6.74
N LEU A 18 4.73 -8.77 -5.69
CA LEU A 18 6.07 -8.17 -5.65
C LEU A 18 7.10 -9.21 -5.17
N PRO A 19 8.21 -9.42 -5.89
CA PRO A 19 9.25 -10.35 -5.46
C PRO A 19 9.86 -10.05 -4.09
N THR A 20 9.81 -8.78 -3.67
CA THR A 20 10.29 -8.31 -2.37
C THR A 20 9.29 -8.55 -1.23
N SER A 21 8.06 -8.96 -1.54
CA SER A 21 7.03 -9.17 -0.52
C SER A 21 7.20 -10.52 0.16
N PRO A 22 7.06 -10.59 1.49
CA PRO A 22 7.06 -11.87 2.21
C PRO A 22 5.98 -12.80 1.64
N GLY A 23 6.34 -14.05 1.40
CA GLY A 23 5.41 -15.05 0.87
C GLY A 23 5.18 -15.00 -0.66
N HIS A 24 5.92 -14.19 -1.41
CA HIS A 24 5.82 -14.11 -2.89
C HIS A 24 5.88 -15.50 -3.55
N ALA A 25 6.79 -16.37 -3.11
CA ALA A 25 6.91 -17.72 -3.67
C ALA A 25 5.64 -18.56 -3.48
N HIS A 26 4.94 -18.42 -2.37
CA HIS A 26 3.66 -19.10 -2.12
C HIS A 26 2.56 -18.56 -3.03
N TRP A 27 2.48 -17.22 -3.19
CA TRP A 27 1.56 -16.60 -4.12
C TRP A 27 1.84 -17.07 -5.55
N GLN A 28 3.09 -17.09 -5.97
CA GLN A 28 3.49 -17.54 -7.31
C GLN A 28 3.06 -18.99 -7.58
N ALA A 29 3.28 -19.89 -6.61
CA ALA A 29 2.90 -21.30 -6.73
C ALA A 29 1.38 -21.50 -6.79
N LEU A 30 0.59 -20.64 -6.14
CA LEU A 30 -0.87 -20.81 -6.03
C LEU A 30 -1.64 -20.00 -7.09
N CYS A 31 -1.12 -18.86 -7.52
CA CYS A 31 -1.85 -17.89 -8.33
C CYS A 31 -1.31 -17.73 -9.75
N CYS A 32 -0.15 -18.32 -10.08
CA CYS A 32 0.42 -18.29 -11.41
C CYS A 32 0.26 -19.65 -12.08
N THR A 33 -0.12 -19.65 -13.35
CA THR A 33 -0.19 -20.88 -14.18
C THR A 33 0.62 -20.69 -15.45
N ALA A 34 0.79 -21.76 -16.24
CA ALA A 34 1.46 -21.67 -17.53
C ALA A 34 0.72 -20.73 -18.51
N GLU A 35 -0.63 -20.71 -18.41
CA GLU A 35 -1.48 -19.87 -19.25
C GLU A 35 -1.56 -18.44 -18.72
N GLN A 36 -1.35 -18.24 -17.41
CA GLN A 36 -1.39 -16.94 -16.73
C GLN A 36 -0.15 -16.76 -15.84
N PRO A 37 1.04 -16.60 -16.43
CA PRO A 37 2.29 -16.52 -15.66
C PRO A 37 2.40 -15.28 -14.78
N GLN A 38 1.60 -14.24 -15.06
CA GLN A 38 1.55 -13.01 -14.24
C GLN A 38 0.68 -13.18 -12.99
N GLY A 39 -0.06 -14.30 -12.89
CA GLY A 39 -0.92 -14.59 -11.76
C GLY A 39 -2.10 -13.66 -11.61
N ALA A 40 -2.83 -13.86 -10.51
CA ALA A 40 -3.92 -12.98 -10.08
C ALA A 40 -3.68 -12.52 -8.64
N ALA A 41 -4.01 -11.27 -8.35
CA ALA A 41 -3.91 -10.71 -7.01
C ALA A 41 -5.05 -9.71 -6.75
N ALA A 42 -5.43 -9.56 -5.48
CA ALA A 42 -6.41 -8.57 -5.07
C ALA A 42 -5.84 -7.14 -5.15
N GLY A 43 -6.73 -6.15 -5.22
CA GLY A 43 -6.38 -4.74 -5.30
C GLY A 43 -5.97 -4.10 -3.96
N ILE A 44 -5.45 -4.89 -3.01
CA ILE A 44 -4.99 -4.38 -1.71
C ILE A 44 -3.47 -4.31 -1.70
N VAL A 45 -2.96 -3.11 -1.43
CA VAL A 45 -1.54 -2.82 -1.29
C VAL A 45 -1.32 -2.16 0.07
N SER A 46 -0.37 -2.63 0.85
CA SER A 46 0.05 -1.92 2.06
C SER A 46 1.44 -1.34 1.86
N VAL A 47 1.61 -0.07 2.23
CA VAL A 47 2.89 0.62 2.22
C VAL A 47 3.29 0.97 3.65
N ILE A 48 4.57 0.86 3.95
CA ILE A 48 5.14 1.33 5.22
C ILE A 48 5.97 2.56 4.91
N PHE A 49 5.57 3.69 5.47
CA PHE A 49 6.30 4.94 5.37
C PHE A 49 7.56 4.90 6.24
N ASP A 50 8.59 5.59 5.77
CA ASP A 50 9.80 5.86 6.55
C ASP A 50 9.42 6.50 7.90
N ASP A 51 10.13 6.11 8.96
CA ASP A 51 9.83 6.53 10.35
C ASP A 51 10.08 8.03 10.61
N ARG A 52 10.76 8.70 9.68
CA ARG A 52 10.90 10.17 9.68
C ARG A 52 9.58 10.92 9.56
N TYR A 53 8.56 10.30 8.97
CA TYR A 53 7.23 10.91 8.86
C TYR A 53 6.44 10.71 10.14
N THR A 54 5.88 11.79 10.67
CA THR A 54 5.00 11.76 11.84
C THR A 54 3.61 11.21 11.46
N GLN A 55 2.84 10.75 12.47
CA GLN A 55 1.46 10.31 12.23
C GLN A 55 0.62 11.43 11.60
N ALA A 56 0.75 12.67 12.05
CA ALA A 56 0.00 13.81 11.49
C ALA A 56 0.32 14.03 10.00
N GLN A 57 1.56 13.78 9.57
CA GLN A 57 1.93 13.87 8.15
C GLN A 57 1.29 12.73 7.34
N ILE A 58 1.22 11.51 7.90
CA ILE A 58 0.53 10.39 7.26
C ILE A 58 -0.98 10.64 7.17
N ASP A 59 -1.58 11.21 8.20
CA ASP A 59 -2.99 11.59 8.19
C ASP A 59 -3.24 12.66 7.11
N THR A 60 -2.39 13.68 7.02
CA THR A 60 -2.43 14.69 5.95
C THR A 60 -2.29 14.07 4.56
N PHE A 61 -1.38 13.11 4.38
CA PHE A 61 -1.28 12.36 3.13
C PHE A 61 -2.59 11.67 2.78
N CYS A 62 -3.19 10.91 3.70
CA CYS A 62 -4.45 10.21 3.48
C CYS A 62 -5.61 11.17 3.17
N GLU A 63 -5.69 12.30 3.88
CA GLU A 63 -6.74 13.32 3.70
C GLU A 63 -6.60 14.11 2.40
N SER A 64 -5.39 14.25 1.86
CA SER A 64 -5.12 14.97 0.61
C SER A 64 -5.45 14.16 -0.64
N LEU A 65 -5.68 12.86 -0.52
CA LEU A 65 -6.10 12.00 -1.61
C LEU A 65 -7.51 12.38 -2.09
N ARG A 66 -7.70 12.42 -3.40
CA ARG A 66 -8.95 12.86 -4.05
C ARG A 66 -9.80 11.69 -4.52
N LEU A 67 -9.16 10.64 -5.03
CA LEU A 67 -9.82 9.43 -5.52
C LEU A 67 -9.93 8.39 -4.41
N PHE A 68 -8.85 8.13 -3.68
CA PHE A 68 -8.91 7.27 -2.50
C PHE A 68 -9.71 7.95 -1.39
N LYS A 69 -10.76 7.30 -0.91
CA LYS A 69 -11.58 7.78 0.21
C LYS A 69 -11.17 7.08 1.50
N LEU A 70 -11.25 7.78 2.62
CA LEU A 70 -11.03 7.19 3.94
C LEU A 70 -12.07 6.12 4.24
N GLY A 71 -11.64 4.92 4.56
CA GLY A 71 -12.57 3.84 4.90
C GLY A 71 -11.90 2.49 5.18
N TYR A 72 -12.49 1.74 6.11
CA TYR A 72 -12.01 0.41 6.52
C TYR A 72 -12.37 -0.70 5.54
N SER A 73 -13.37 -0.51 4.68
CA SER A 73 -13.84 -1.52 3.72
C SER A 73 -12.79 -1.78 2.62
N TRP A 74 -13.05 -2.78 1.78
CA TRP A 74 -12.23 -3.16 0.64
C TRP A 74 -13.07 -3.91 -0.41
N ALA A 75 -12.46 -4.16 -1.58
CA ALA A 75 -13.06 -4.90 -2.69
C ALA A 75 -14.35 -4.28 -3.26
N GLY A 76 -14.54 -2.97 -3.08
CA GLY A 76 -15.63 -2.21 -3.70
C GLY A 76 -15.19 -1.48 -4.97
N PRO A 77 -16.12 -0.78 -5.65
CA PRO A 77 -15.81 -0.04 -6.87
C PRO A 77 -15.01 1.26 -6.62
N VAL A 78 -14.98 1.74 -5.39
CA VAL A 78 -14.31 2.98 -4.98
C VAL A 78 -13.01 2.65 -4.27
N SER A 79 -11.93 3.32 -4.64
CA SER A 79 -10.64 3.20 -3.98
C SER A 79 -10.68 3.76 -2.56
N LEU A 80 -10.09 3.01 -1.62
CA LEU A 80 -10.09 3.34 -0.19
C LEU A 80 -8.67 3.38 0.37
N VAL A 81 -8.48 4.22 1.39
CA VAL A 81 -7.23 4.35 2.14
C VAL A 81 -7.49 4.31 3.63
N MET A 82 -6.59 3.66 4.38
CA MET A 82 -6.56 3.67 5.84
C MET A 82 -5.13 3.65 6.35
N ALA A 83 -4.84 4.55 7.28
CA ALA A 83 -3.61 4.52 8.08
C ALA A 83 -3.79 3.68 9.35
N TYR A 84 -2.73 2.95 9.74
CA TYR A 84 -2.70 2.12 10.94
C TYR A 84 -1.42 2.38 11.73
N ASP A 85 -1.56 2.61 13.02
CA ASP A 85 -0.45 2.56 13.97
C ASP A 85 -0.32 1.12 14.50
N LEU A 86 0.58 0.36 13.91
CA LEU A 86 0.81 -1.03 14.30
C LEU A 86 1.50 -1.15 15.66
N ASN A 87 2.16 -0.11 16.16
CA ASN A 87 2.78 -0.14 17.48
C ASN A 87 1.73 -0.22 18.59
N GLN A 88 0.53 0.34 18.34
CA GLN A 88 -0.59 0.30 19.29
C GLN A 88 -1.51 -0.90 19.07
N SER A 89 -1.43 -1.56 17.92
CA SER A 89 -2.43 -2.56 17.50
C SER A 89 -2.05 -3.99 17.84
N ARG A 90 -0.79 -4.29 18.16
CA ARG A 90 -0.29 -5.67 18.34
C ARG A 90 0.72 -5.78 19.47
N ASN A 91 0.70 -6.93 20.13
CA ASN A 91 1.73 -7.34 21.11
C ASN A 91 3.00 -7.82 20.36
N GLY A 92 3.77 -6.89 19.84
CA GLY A 92 4.99 -7.15 19.09
C GLY A 92 4.88 -6.84 17.60
N TRP A 93 6.01 -6.45 17.03
CA TRP A 93 6.13 -6.13 15.61
C TRP A 93 6.60 -7.37 14.85
N PRO A 94 5.94 -7.81 13.77
CA PRO A 94 6.39 -8.96 12.98
C PRO A 94 7.78 -8.71 12.39
N GLU A 95 8.67 -9.69 12.50
CA GLU A 95 10.07 -9.57 12.06
C GLU A 95 10.23 -9.27 10.56
N HIS A 96 9.28 -9.72 9.73
CA HIS A 96 9.29 -9.50 8.29
C HIS A 96 8.77 -8.14 7.85
N LEU A 97 8.31 -7.31 8.79
CA LEU A 97 7.84 -5.95 8.52
C LEU A 97 8.85 -4.91 9.00
N GLN A 98 9.14 -3.94 8.16
CA GLN A 98 9.89 -2.75 8.55
C GLN A 98 9.07 -1.93 9.55
N ARG A 99 9.74 -1.35 10.56
CA ARG A 99 9.07 -0.45 11.50
C ARG A 99 8.78 0.88 10.81
N GLY A 100 7.58 1.38 10.99
CA GLY A 100 7.11 2.62 10.40
C GLY A 100 5.61 2.74 10.48
N LYS A 101 5.04 3.64 9.69
CA LYS A 101 3.59 3.88 9.66
C LYS A 101 2.99 3.18 8.45
N LEU A 102 2.06 2.29 8.71
CA LEU A 102 1.41 1.50 7.65
C LEU A 102 0.20 2.23 7.11
N VAL A 103 0.14 2.33 5.79
CA VAL A 103 -1.05 2.78 5.06
C VAL A 103 -1.50 1.66 4.13
N ARG A 104 -2.76 1.26 4.26
CA ARG A 104 -3.40 0.31 3.35
C ARG A 104 -4.15 1.06 2.25
N LEU A 105 -3.83 0.73 1.02
CA LEU A 105 -4.52 1.17 -0.18
C LEU A 105 -5.37 0.02 -0.70
N CYS A 106 -6.64 0.26 -0.97
CA CYS A 106 -7.50 -0.68 -1.69
C CYS A 106 -7.92 -0.03 -2.99
N THR A 107 -7.51 -0.57 -4.13
CA THR A 107 -7.88 -0.05 -5.44
C THR A 107 -9.29 -0.50 -5.81
N GLY A 108 -10.09 0.43 -6.30
CA GLY A 108 -11.40 0.20 -6.88
C GLY A 108 -11.33 -0.05 -8.40
N LEU A 109 -12.29 0.52 -9.12
CA LEU A 109 -12.41 0.37 -10.57
C LEU A 109 -11.95 1.61 -11.35
N GLU A 110 -11.35 2.59 -10.67
CA GLU A 110 -10.82 3.79 -11.29
C GLU A 110 -9.59 3.45 -12.16
N ASN A 111 -9.26 4.32 -13.11
CA ASN A 111 -8.09 4.14 -13.96
C ASN A 111 -6.80 4.13 -13.11
N ALA A 112 -5.89 3.22 -13.40
CA ALA A 112 -4.65 3.04 -12.62
C ALA A 112 -3.74 4.26 -12.69
N ASP A 113 -3.66 4.95 -13.83
CA ASP A 113 -2.83 6.14 -13.98
C ASP A 113 -3.39 7.32 -13.16
N ASP A 114 -4.72 7.44 -13.07
CA ASP A 114 -5.38 8.45 -12.23
C ASP A 114 -5.13 8.17 -10.74
N LEU A 115 -5.18 6.92 -10.32
CA LEU A 115 -4.84 6.51 -8.94
C LEU A 115 -3.37 6.80 -8.60
N ILE A 116 -2.46 6.56 -9.56
CA ILE A 116 -1.04 6.89 -9.40
C ILE A 116 -0.86 8.40 -9.30
N ALA A 117 -1.52 9.18 -10.14
CA ALA A 117 -1.45 10.64 -10.09
C ALA A 117 -1.99 11.20 -8.77
N ASP A 118 -3.05 10.59 -8.23
CA ASP A 118 -3.61 10.96 -6.92
C ASP A 118 -2.61 10.69 -5.78
N LEU A 119 -1.98 9.52 -5.77
CA LEU A 119 -0.92 9.19 -4.81
C LEU A 119 0.28 10.14 -4.96
N GLN A 120 0.69 10.45 -6.19
CA GLN A 120 1.83 11.31 -6.47
C GLN A 120 1.62 12.74 -5.95
N GLN A 121 0.44 13.32 -6.17
CA GLN A 121 0.12 14.66 -5.67
C GLN A 121 0.08 14.70 -4.14
N ALA A 122 -0.43 13.64 -3.49
CA ALA A 122 -0.48 13.54 -2.05
C ALA A 122 0.93 13.37 -1.44
N LEU A 123 1.82 12.57 -2.05
CA LEU A 123 3.21 12.44 -1.62
C LEU A 123 4.00 13.75 -1.80
N ALA A 124 3.69 14.56 -2.82
CA ALA A 124 4.35 15.84 -3.04
C ALA A 124 4.02 16.88 -1.96
N ALA A 125 2.93 16.70 -1.22
CA ALA A 125 2.57 17.55 -0.08
C ALA A 125 3.35 17.23 1.21
N LEU A 126 4.04 16.09 1.26
CA LEU A 126 4.88 15.70 2.39
C LEU A 126 6.23 16.44 2.35
N PRO A 127 6.82 16.76 3.51
CA PRO A 127 8.16 17.34 3.58
C PRO A 127 9.20 16.37 2.98
N ALA A 128 10.23 16.96 2.39
CA ALA A 128 11.32 16.24 1.75
C ALA A 128 12.16 15.41 2.76
#